data_3cf80c083ea93a6f24d3cf8d1fe21570
#
_entry.id   3cf80c083ea93a6f24d3cf8d1fe21570
#
_cell.length_a   1.000
_cell.length_b   1.000
_cell.length_c   1.000
_cell.angle_alpha   90.00
_cell.angle_beta   90.00
_cell.angle_gamma   90.00
#
_symmetry.space_group_name_H-M   'P 1'
#
loop_
_entity.id
_entity.type
_entity.pdbx_description
1 polymer ?
#
loop_
_entity_poly.entity_id
_entity_poly.type
_entity_poly.pdbx_seq_one_letter_code
_entity_poly.pdbx_strand_id
1 'polypeptide(L)'
;MFWMKTYKLFKRSSYKLTPVKSGMLKHPQEIEAVYIIPAIRKCLTFELLNEHKLSQKEIAGLMGITEAAVSQYKKDKRGKLAELPEHVISELKLSAKKINSNEATVFAETQRLLREIRNDLTICKIHQILDDNVPENCGVCLEHL
;
A
#
# COMPACT_ATOMS: atom_id res chain seq x y z
N MET A 1 8.99 12.71 -8.51
CA MET A 1 8.70 14.09 -8.08
C MET A 1 7.25 14.32 -7.66
N PHE A 2 6.27 13.69 -8.27
CA PHE A 2 4.85 13.78 -7.87
C PHE A 2 4.58 13.26 -6.44
N TRP A 3 5.35 12.29 -5.98
CA TRP A 3 5.20 11.61 -4.69
C TRP A 3 5.69 12.41 -3.47
N MET A 4 6.71 13.25 -3.61
CA MET A 4 7.19 14.08 -2.48
C MET A 4 6.22 15.22 -2.11
N LYS A 5 5.40 15.70 -3.06
CA LYS A 5 4.36 16.69 -2.78
C LYS A 5 3.18 16.09 -2.00
N THR A 6 2.89 14.82 -2.23
CA THR A 6 1.77 14.11 -1.58
C THR A 6 2.08 13.80 -0.11
N TYR A 7 3.35 13.57 0.25
CA TYR A 7 3.76 13.38 1.63
C TYR A 7 3.45 14.60 2.53
N LYS A 8 3.60 15.83 1.99
CA LYS A 8 3.20 17.07 2.67
C LYS A 8 1.69 17.25 2.75
N LEU A 9 0.95 16.73 1.77
CA LEU A 9 -0.51 16.76 1.76
C LEU A 9 -1.12 15.76 2.76
N PHE A 10 -0.43 14.65 3.04
CA PHE A 10 -0.87 13.68 4.04
C PHE A 10 -0.93 14.28 5.45
N LYS A 11 0.03 15.15 5.82
CA LYS A 11 -0.02 15.92 7.07
C LYS A 11 -1.14 16.98 7.11
N ARG A 12 -1.71 17.35 5.96
CA ARG A 12 -2.76 18.38 5.85
C ARG A 12 -4.14 17.84 5.49
N SER A 13 -4.21 16.60 5.04
CA SER A 13 -5.48 16.00 4.67
C SER A 13 -6.22 15.59 5.94
N SER A 14 -7.29 16.28 6.22
CA SER A 14 -8.25 16.04 7.29
C SER A 14 -9.06 14.75 7.07
N TYR A 15 -8.40 13.65 6.66
CA TYR A 15 -9.01 12.35 6.84
C TYR A 15 -9.05 12.12 8.34
N LYS A 16 -10.22 12.24 8.90
CA LYS A 16 -10.54 11.73 10.23
C LYS A 16 -10.34 10.21 10.21
N LEU A 17 -9.08 9.77 10.22
CA LEU A 17 -8.76 8.54 10.89
C LEU A 17 -9.44 8.69 12.24
N THR A 18 -10.41 7.84 12.55
CA THR A 18 -10.96 7.80 13.90
C THR A 18 -9.79 7.81 14.84
N PRO A 19 -9.61 8.86 15.66
CA PRO A 19 -8.44 8.90 16.52
C PRO A 19 -8.42 7.61 17.31
N VAL A 20 -7.29 6.90 17.23
CA VAL A 20 -7.06 5.75 18.11
C VAL A 20 -7.28 6.30 19.50
N LYS A 21 -8.28 5.77 20.21
CA LYS A 21 -8.56 6.18 21.58
C LYS A 21 -7.24 6.10 22.34
N SER A 22 -6.90 7.17 23.04
CA SER A 22 -5.70 7.26 23.88
C SER A 22 -5.41 5.91 24.56
N GLY A 23 -4.27 5.32 24.27
CA GLY A 23 -3.83 4.04 24.85
C GLY A 23 -4.03 2.78 24.01
N MET A 24 -4.67 2.83 22.84
CA MET A 24 -4.80 1.68 21.95
C MET A 24 -3.83 1.77 20.77
N LEU A 25 -2.90 0.82 20.71
CA LEU A 25 -2.01 0.64 19.56
C LEU A 25 -2.71 -0.21 18.49
N LYS A 26 -2.60 0.19 17.24
CA LYS A 26 -3.01 -0.66 16.11
C LYS A 26 -1.98 -1.77 15.90
N HIS A 27 -2.46 -2.96 15.61
CA HIS A 27 -1.57 -4.05 15.24
C HIS A 27 -1.00 -3.82 13.83
N PRO A 28 0.25 -4.27 13.56
CA PRO A 28 0.83 -4.17 12.21
C PRO A 28 -0.03 -4.80 11.13
N GLN A 29 -0.74 -5.88 11.43
CA GLN A 29 -1.66 -6.55 10.51
C GLN A 29 -2.86 -5.68 10.12
N GLU A 30 -3.34 -4.84 11.04
CA GLU A 30 -4.40 -3.86 10.76
C GLU A 30 -3.88 -2.76 9.83
N ILE A 31 -2.65 -2.31 10.04
CA ILE A 31 -1.98 -1.34 9.17
C ILE A 31 -1.83 -1.92 7.76
N GLU A 32 -1.39 -3.16 7.63
CA GLU A 32 -1.28 -3.83 6.33
C GLU A 32 -2.64 -3.93 5.63
N ALA A 33 -3.66 -4.41 6.33
CA ALA A 33 -4.97 -4.65 5.73
C ALA A 33 -5.70 -3.37 5.32
N VAL A 34 -5.60 -2.32 6.14
CA VAL A 34 -6.36 -1.09 5.95
C VAL A 34 -5.63 -0.07 5.07
N TYR A 35 -4.30 -0.03 5.12
CA TYR A 35 -3.51 1.01 4.45
C TYR A 35 -2.57 0.47 3.37
N ILE A 36 -1.77 -0.54 3.67
CA ILE A 36 -0.69 -0.99 2.78
C ILE A 36 -1.24 -1.79 1.60
N ILE A 37 -2.07 -2.79 1.84
CA ILE A 37 -2.66 -3.61 0.76
C ILE A 37 -3.50 -2.77 -0.19
N PRO A 38 -4.36 -1.84 0.26
CA PRO A 38 -5.05 -0.94 -0.65
C PRO A 38 -4.11 -0.03 -1.45
N ALA A 39 -3.02 0.45 -0.85
CA ALA A 39 -2.02 1.24 -1.55
C ALA A 39 -1.30 0.45 -2.64
N ILE A 40 -0.92 -0.81 -2.35
CA ILE A 40 -0.34 -1.73 -3.33
C ILE A 40 -1.30 -1.95 -4.50
N ARG A 41 -2.56 -2.25 -4.22
CA ARG A 41 -3.60 -2.45 -5.26
C ARG A 41 -3.78 -1.22 -6.12
N LYS A 42 -3.78 -0.04 -5.51
CA LYS A 42 -3.87 1.22 -6.24
C LYS A 42 -2.68 1.41 -7.18
N CYS A 43 -1.46 1.26 -6.68
CA CYS A 43 -0.25 1.41 -7.49
C CYS A 43 -0.21 0.39 -8.64
N LEU A 44 -0.52 -0.88 -8.37
CA LEU A 44 -0.61 -1.91 -9.41
C LEU A 44 -1.68 -1.56 -10.46
N THR A 45 -2.83 -1.05 -10.04
CA THR A 45 -3.89 -0.61 -10.96
C THR A 45 -3.37 0.48 -11.89
N PHE A 46 -2.70 1.49 -11.37
CA PHE A 46 -2.13 2.57 -12.19
C PHE A 46 -1.07 2.06 -13.17
N GLU A 47 -0.15 1.21 -12.72
CA GLU A 47 0.88 0.65 -13.59
C GLU A 47 0.28 -0.22 -14.69
N LEU A 48 -0.65 -1.10 -14.36
CA LEU A 48 -1.30 -1.98 -15.33
C LEU A 48 -2.15 -1.20 -16.35
N LEU A 49 -2.84 -0.15 -15.92
CA LEU A 49 -3.62 0.71 -16.82
C LEU A 49 -2.74 1.55 -17.74
N ASN A 50 -1.74 2.24 -17.18
CA ASN A 50 -1.01 3.28 -17.89
C ASN A 50 0.17 2.73 -18.67
N GLU A 51 0.96 1.82 -18.09
CA GLU A 51 2.16 1.29 -18.71
C GLU A 51 1.87 0.01 -19.53
N HIS A 52 1.02 -0.86 -19.03
CA HIS A 52 0.71 -2.14 -19.68
C HIS A 52 -0.59 -2.11 -20.49
N LYS A 53 -1.33 -1.00 -20.46
CA LYS A 53 -2.55 -0.77 -21.28
C LYS A 53 -3.65 -1.81 -21.08
N LEU A 54 -3.72 -2.43 -19.90
CA LEU A 54 -4.80 -3.36 -19.57
C LEU A 54 -6.12 -2.62 -19.33
N SER A 55 -7.24 -3.25 -19.68
CA SER A 55 -8.58 -2.75 -19.37
C SER A 55 -8.91 -2.90 -17.89
N GLN A 56 -9.87 -2.14 -17.41
CA GLN A 56 -10.36 -2.28 -16.01
C GLN A 56 -10.89 -3.69 -15.74
N LYS A 57 -11.52 -4.32 -16.72
CA LYS A 57 -12.03 -5.70 -16.63
C LYS A 57 -10.89 -6.71 -16.46
N GLU A 58 -9.83 -6.59 -17.24
CA GLU A 58 -8.65 -7.45 -17.11
C GLU A 58 -7.98 -7.28 -15.75
N ILE A 59 -7.81 -6.06 -15.29
CA ILE A 59 -7.22 -5.77 -13.97
C ILE A 59 -8.10 -6.32 -12.85
N ALA A 60 -9.42 -6.15 -12.94
CA ALA A 60 -10.37 -6.70 -11.98
C ALA A 60 -10.24 -8.23 -11.88
N GLY A 61 -10.12 -8.90 -13.02
CA GLY A 61 -9.89 -10.35 -13.08
C GLY A 61 -8.56 -10.76 -12.44
N LEU A 62 -7.48 -10.07 -12.73
CA LEU A 62 -6.15 -10.35 -12.16
C LEU A 62 -6.10 -10.13 -10.65
N MET A 63 -6.80 -9.12 -10.15
CA MET A 63 -6.81 -8.76 -8.72
C MET A 63 -7.89 -9.50 -7.92
N GLY A 64 -8.82 -10.20 -8.55
CA GLY A 64 -9.95 -10.83 -7.87
C GLY A 64 -10.90 -9.81 -7.21
N ILE A 65 -11.07 -8.64 -7.81
CA ILE A 65 -11.95 -7.56 -7.34
C ILE A 65 -12.95 -7.17 -8.42
N THR A 66 -13.91 -6.30 -8.09
CA THR A 66 -14.89 -5.80 -9.05
C THR A 66 -14.31 -4.70 -9.95
N GLU A 67 -14.84 -4.53 -11.15
CA GLU A 67 -14.49 -3.40 -12.03
C GLU A 67 -14.78 -2.05 -11.35
N ALA A 68 -15.85 -1.98 -10.57
CA ALA A 68 -16.17 -0.79 -9.77
C ALA A 68 -15.06 -0.45 -8.77
N ALA A 69 -14.45 -1.46 -8.14
CA ALA A 69 -13.30 -1.26 -7.26
C ALA A 69 -12.07 -0.73 -8.02
N VAL A 70 -11.78 -1.28 -9.20
CA VAL A 70 -10.72 -0.78 -10.10
C VAL A 70 -10.99 0.67 -10.49
N SER A 71 -12.21 1.00 -10.85
CA SER A 71 -12.62 2.37 -11.17
C SER A 71 -12.42 3.33 -9.98
N GLN A 72 -12.68 2.87 -8.75
CA GLN A 72 -12.44 3.66 -7.55
C GLN A 72 -10.95 3.90 -7.29
N TYR A 73 -10.09 2.92 -7.54
CA TYR A 73 -8.63 3.11 -7.50
C TYR A 73 -8.18 4.13 -8.56
N LYS A 74 -8.67 3.99 -9.79
CA LYS A 74 -8.38 4.93 -10.89
C LYS A 74 -8.76 6.37 -10.54
N LYS A 75 -9.90 6.58 -9.88
CA LYS A 75 -10.38 7.90 -9.46
C LYS A 75 -9.78 8.41 -8.16
N ASP A 76 -8.79 7.73 -7.64
CA ASP A 76 -8.09 8.08 -6.40
C ASP A 76 -8.99 8.06 -5.15
N LYS A 77 -10.06 7.29 -5.16
CA LYS A 77 -11.00 7.17 -4.03
C LYS A 77 -10.64 6.10 -3.02
N ARG A 78 -9.79 5.14 -3.40
CA ARG A 78 -9.28 4.08 -2.53
C ARG A 78 -7.75 4.10 -2.51
N GLY A 79 -7.15 3.54 -1.47
CA GLY A 79 -5.70 3.44 -1.35
C GLY A 79 -4.99 4.78 -1.11
N LYS A 80 -5.70 5.79 -0.59
CA LYS A 80 -5.15 7.13 -0.33
C LYS A 80 -4.31 7.24 0.93
N LEU A 81 -4.32 6.24 1.78
CA LEU A 81 -3.97 6.39 3.18
C LEU A 81 -2.56 5.93 3.53
N ALA A 82 -1.83 5.33 2.60
CA ALA A 82 -0.43 5.02 2.79
C ALA A 82 0.35 5.41 1.56
N GLU A 83 1.36 6.24 1.76
CA GLU A 83 2.38 6.49 0.76
C GLU A 83 3.46 5.44 0.90
N LEU A 84 3.64 4.69 -0.16
CA LEU A 84 4.70 3.70 -0.23
C LEU A 84 6.01 4.40 -0.58
N PRO A 85 7.13 4.02 0.06
CA PRO A 85 8.44 4.55 -0.28
C PRO A 85 8.82 4.27 -1.74
N GLU A 86 9.70 5.09 -2.28
CA GLU A 86 10.13 4.99 -3.68
C GLU A 86 10.68 3.61 -4.05
N HIS A 87 11.44 2.98 -3.16
CA HIS A 87 11.96 1.62 -3.40
C HIS A 87 10.84 0.58 -3.51
N VAL A 88 9.76 0.70 -2.74
CA VAL A 88 8.58 -0.17 -2.84
C VAL A 88 7.83 0.08 -4.15
N ILE A 89 7.73 1.34 -4.57
CA ILE A 89 7.11 1.69 -5.86
C ILE A 89 7.90 1.11 -7.03
N SER A 90 9.23 1.15 -6.96
CA SER A 90 10.10 0.52 -7.97
C SER A 90 9.86 -0.99 -8.06
N GLU A 91 9.74 -1.66 -6.91
CA GLU A 91 9.39 -3.08 -6.84
C GLU A 91 7.98 -3.35 -7.38
N LEU A 92 7.03 -2.46 -7.13
CA LEU A 92 5.67 -2.57 -7.68
C LEU A 92 5.63 -2.51 -9.21
N LYS A 93 6.48 -1.69 -9.81
CA LYS A 93 6.62 -1.63 -11.28
C LYS A 93 7.12 -2.96 -11.85
N LEU A 94 8.10 -3.57 -11.19
CA LEU A 94 8.59 -4.90 -11.55
C LEU A 94 7.50 -5.97 -11.36
N SER A 95 6.74 -5.88 -10.28
CA SER A 95 5.60 -6.76 -10.02
C SER A 95 4.53 -6.64 -11.11
N ALA A 96 4.17 -5.43 -11.50
CA ALA A 96 3.20 -5.20 -12.57
C ALA A 96 3.65 -5.84 -13.89
N LYS A 97 4.94 -5.73 -14.24
CA LYS A 97 5.52 -6.39 -15.41
C LYS A 97 5.38 -7.91 -15.35
N LYS A 98 5.73 -8.53 -14.23
CA LYS A 98 5.59 -9.97 -14.02
C LYS A 98 4.14 -10.44 -14.08
N ILE A 99 3.23 -9.66 -13.51
CA ILE A 99 1.79 -9.96 -13.54
C ILE A 99 1.27 -9.87 -14.97
N ASN A 100 1.65 -8.85 -15.71
CA ASN A 100 1.24 -8.68 -17.10
C ASN A 100 1.76 -9.81 -18.02
N SER A 101 2.96 -10.32 -17.76
CA SER A 101 3.57 -11.45 -18.51
C SER A 101 3.15 -12.83 -18.01
N ASN A 102 2.24 -12.91 -17.04
CA ASN A 102 1.81 -14.15 -16.37
C ASN A 102 2.93 -14.93 -15.68
N GLU A 103 4.04 -14.28 -15.34
CA GLU A 103 5.13 -14.88 -14.56
C GLU A 103 4.79 -14.97 -13.06
N ALA A 104 3.91 -14.10 -12.58
CA ALA A 104 3.50 -14.05 -11.19
C ALA A 104 2.03 -13.64 -11.06
N THR A 105 1.41 -14.03 -9.95
CA THR A 105 0.05 -13.58 -9.60
C THR A 105 0.09 -12.32 -8.74
N VAL A 106 -0.98 -11.55 -8.76
CA VAL A 106 -1.16 -10.39 -7.86
C VAL A 106 -1.01 -10.83 -6.39
N PHE A 107 -1.58 -11.98 -6.03
CA PHE A 107 -1.46 -12.53 -4.68
C PHE A 107 -0.01 -12.77 -4.28
N ALA A 108 0.76 -13.48 -5.10
CA ALA A 108 2.17 -13.81 -4.82
C ALA A 108 3.04 -12.56 -4.68
N GLU A 109 2.89 -11.61 -5.60
CA GLU A 109 3.65 -10.36 -5.56
C GLU A 109 3.25 -9.47 -4.37
N THR A 110 1.98 -9.41 -4.03
CA THR A 110 1.52 -8.69 -2.83
C THR A 110 2.15 -9.27 -1.56
N GLN A 111 2.16 -10.60 -1.42
CA GLN A 111 2.79 -11.26 -0.27
C GLN A 111 4.31 -11.04 -0.23
N ARG A 112 4.97 -11.05 -1.38
CA ARG A 112 6.41 -10.74 -1.48
C ARG A 112 6.68 -9.30 -1.00
N LEU A 113 5.94 -8.33 -1.48
CA LEU A 113 6.09 -6.93 -1.10
C LEU A 113 5.80 -6.69 0.38
N LEU A 114 4.79 -7.34 0.94
CA LEU A 114 4.51 -7.25 2.38
C LEU A 114 5.67 -7.78 3.22
N ARG A 115 6.31 -8.88 2.81
CA ARG A 115 7.50 -9.39 3.49
C ARG A 115 8.67 -8.40 3.43
N GLU A 116 8.91 -7.79 2.28
CA GLU A 116 9.96 -6.77 2.14
C GLU A 116 9.69 -5.56 3.03
N ILE A 117 8.46 -5.05 3.03
CA ILE A 117 8.02 -3.93 3.87
C ILE A 117 8.21 -4.22 5.36
N ARG A 118 8.04 -5.46 5.79
CA ARG A 118 8.34 -5.87 7.16
C ARG A 118 9.84 -5.96 7.42
N ASN A 119 10.58 -6.59 6.53
CA ASN A 119 12.01 -6.87 6.69
C ASN A 119 12.86 -5.59 6.71
N ASP A 120 12.49 -4.59 5.92
CA ASP A 120 13.21 -3.31 5.85
C ASP A 120 12.67 -2.25 6.83
N LEU A 121 11.76 -2.65 7.70
CA LEU A 121 11.10 -1.80 8.70
C LEU A 121 10.25 -0.65 8.13
N THR A 122 9.91 -0.68 6.87
CA THR A 122 9.00 0.30 6.26
C THR A 122 7.66 0.32 6.98
N ILE A 123 7.15 -0.86 7.40
CA ILE A 123 5.92 -0.94 8.16
C ILE A 123 6.00 -0.17 9.48
N CYS A 124 7.16 -0.19 10.15
CA CYS A 124 7.36 0.56 11.40
C CYS A 124 7.28 2.06 11.18
N LYS A 125 7.84 2.57 10.11
CA LYS A 125 7.75 3.98 9.72
C LYS A 125 6.31 4.39 9.42
N ILE A 126 5.59 3.58 8.67
CA ILE A 126 4.17 3.81 8.38
C ILE A 126 3.35 3.77 9.67
N HIS A 127 3.60 2.80 10.53
CA HIS A 127 2.94 2.66 11.81
C HIS A 127 3.12 3.89 12.69
N GLN A 128 4.35 4.41 12.81
CA GLN A 128 4.65 5.63 13.56
C GLN A 128 3.93 6.87 13.00
N ILE A 129 3.73 6.93 11.69
CA ILE A 129 2.98 8.04 11.05
C ILE A 129 1.49 7.94 11.37
N LEU A 130 0.95 6.74 11.43
CA LEU A 130 -0.48 6.48 11.59
C LEU A 130 -0.93 6.38 13.05
N ASP A 131 -0.02 6.13 13.96
CA ASP A 131 -0.30 5.93 15.38
C ASP A 131 0.77 6.61 16.25
N ASP A 132 0.40 7.73 16.84
CA ASP A 132 1.30 8.54 17.69
C ASP A 132 1.73 7.82 18.99
N ASN A 133 1.09 6.71 19.34
CA ASN A 133 1.45 5.91 20.52
C ASN A 133 2.62 4.95 20.26
N VAL A 134 3.05 4.79 19.01
CA VAL A 134 4.19 3.95 18.66
C VAL A 134 5.50 4.71 18.97
N PRO A 135 6.35 4.20 19.87
CA PRO A 135 7.62 4.84 20.15
C PRO A 135 8.58 4.79 18.96
N GLU A 136 9.42 5.80 18.81
CA GLU A 136 10.39 5.89 17.70
C GLU A 136 11.35 4.69 17.64
N ASN A 137 11.67 4.12 18.79
CA ASN A 137 12.57 2.96 18.94
C ASN A 137 11.82 1.65 19.16
N CYS A 138 10.57 1.56 18.70
CA CYS A 138 9.77 0.34 18.82
C CYS A 138 10.46 -0.84 18.12
N GLY A 139 10.75 -1.90 18.88
CA GLY A 139 11.37 -3.13 18.38
C GLY A 139 10.47 -4.36 18.44
N VAL A 140 9.20 -4.20 18.79
CA VAL A 140 8.27 -5.32 19.05
C VAL A 140 8.15 -6.27 17.85
N CYS A 141 8.07 -5.73 16.63
CA CYS A 141 7.95 -6.56 15.42
C CYS A 141 9.26 -7.27 15.04
N LEU A 142 10.40 -6.84 15.59
CA LEU A 142 11.71 -7.42 15.29
C LEU A 142 11.97 -8.73 16.03
N GLU A 143 11.32 -8.94 17.15
CA GLU A 143 11.52 -10.12 18.00
C GLU A 143 11.00 -11.42 17.37
N HIS A 144 10.27 -11.31 16.26
CA HIS A 144 9.61 -12.43 15.58
C HIS A 144 10.01 -12.58 14.10
N LEU A 145 11.08 -11.91 13.72
CA LEU A 145 11.65 -12.07 12.37
C LEU A 145 12.67 -13.24 12.33
#